data_2b2e7dd12e9bceea1744f33c598cad12
#
_entry.id   2b2e7dd12e9bceea1744f33c598cad12
#
_cell.length_a   1.000
_cell.length_b   1.000
_cell.length_c   1.000
_cell.angle_alpha   90.00
_cell.angle_beta   90.00
_cell.angle_gamma   90.00
#
_symmetry.space_group_name_H-M   'P 1'
#
loop_
_entity.id
_entity.type
_entity.pdbx_description
1 polymer ?
#
loop_
_entity_poly.entity_id
_entity_poly.type
_entity_poly.pdbx_seq_one_letter_code
_entity_poly.pdbx_strand_id
1 'polypeptide(L)'
;MMEKASERKTHPVRAVFVTCVREHALLTVVLIAVIVASIVLALLPPYILGLIVDELVVKNASVLTPAILYVAAVFGQGLAGAGQEAAIAVFGQKVTHKLRSAMAAKLDRLPAAYFHEHDAGAISARIVNDVDAIEALFASGIVGMITDVFQVIGIVIAIFLESTGLGILVLIALPVVALWTRWIQKTTREARRDARSAIARESAQIPETLRCLRMVQLMGAERFMEGRYGKAVDDGFAAQTRSNFCDAVYSPVVISLSSLVIALMMGLAGSGGAWAAFFGVSVGGAVTAINYVGNVFTPISDIGMEIQSIQDAGAAISRIGELLEAPEEKLPEKTGAEDRQAAVALSHVTFGYKKDVPVLEDFSLSVAPGERVTLMGRTGAGKSTVLNLVMGLYQPDGGTVSVFGEPAGSFAADERRKTLGYVEQGFRRIQGTVLDELTLGDPRVTEGQAKAALEHVGLWESVLALPEGLATPCTQGTFSEGQFQLLGIARAIVFDPPLLLLDEVTSHLDPATEAQVLSALDAAAEGRTTISVSHRLAAAGHGGRIVHIGEDAD
;
A
#
# COMPACT_ATOMS: atom_id res chain seq x y z
N MET A 1 21.99 37.19 14.08
CA MET A 1 20.57 37.52 13.97
C MET A 1 20.18 37.29 12.51
N MET A 2 19.87 36.07 12.17
CA MET A 2 19.30 35.67 10.88
C MET A 2 18.16 34.72 11.19
N GLU A 3 16.99 35.22 10.98
CA GLU A 3 15.69 34.60 11.18
C GLU A 3 15.54 33.45 10.18
N LYS A 4 15.72 32.21 10.64
CA LYS A 4 15.36 31.02 9.88
C LYS A 4 13.83 30.99 9.80
N ALA A 5 13.28 31.49 8.71
CA ALA A 5 11.94 31.19 8.29
C ALA A 5 11.83 29.67 8.12
N SER A 6 11.28 29.01 9.13
CA SER A 6 10.85 27.62 9.07
C SER A 6 9.67 27.56 8.08
N GLU A 7 9.96 27.33 6.80
CA GLU A 7 8.96 26.81 5.89
C GLU A 7 8.44 25.51 6.50
N ARG A 8 7.23 25.55 7.07
CA ARG A 8 6.46 24.36 7.44
C ARG A 8 6.19 23.61 6.14
N LYS A 9 7.06 22.66 5.79
CA LYS A 9 6.78 21.67 4.75
C LYS A 9 5.46 21.00 5.16
N THR A 10 4.39 21.34 4.46
CA THR A 10 3.09 20.69 4.67
C THR A 10 3.26 19.24 4.31
N HIS A 11 3.03 18.33 5.25
CA HIS A 11 3.14 16.89 5.06
C HIS A 11 2.39 16.50 3.77
N PRO A 12 2.99 15.77 2.80
CA PRO A 12 2.43 15.57 1.46
C PRO A 12 1.03 14.92 1.51
N VAL A 13 0.80 14.01 2.45
CA VAL A 13 -0.53 13.40 2.66
C VAL A 13 -1.58 14.46 3.03
N ARG A 14 -1.20 15.45 3.87
CA ARG A 14 -2.09 16.57 4.22
C ARG A 14 -2.42 17.43 2.99
N ALA A 15 -1.45 17.64 2.12
CA ALA A 15 -1.68 18.41 0.89
C ALA A 15 -2.69 17.71 -0.03
N VAL A 16 -2.54 16.39 -0.21
CA VAL A 16 -3.50 15.56 -0.98
C VAL A 16 -4.89 15.62 -0.37
N PHE A 17 -5.00 15.51 0.96
CA PHE A 17 -6.28 15.59 1.67
C PHE A 17 -6.97 16.95 1.48
N VAL A 18 -6.25 18.07 1.73
CA VAL A 18 -6.79 19.42 1.56
C VAL A 18 -7.25 19.67 0.12
N THR A 19 -6.51 19.16 -0.85
CA THR A 19 -6.91 19.25 -2.26
C THR A 19 -8.19 18.46 -2.52
N CYS A 20 -8.33 17.25 -1.97
CA CYS A 20 -9.54 16.44 -2.09
C CYS A 20 -10.76 17.14 -1.49
N VAL A 21 -10.63 17.72 -0.29
CA VAL A 21 -11.70 18.49 0.37
C VAL A 21 -12.13 19.69 -0.47
N ARG A 22 -11.20 20.42 -1.07
CA ARG A 22 -11.50 21.59 -1.93
C ARG A 22 -12.19 21.19 -3.24
N GLU A 23 -11.71 20.13 -3.90
CA GLU A 23 -12.32 19.64 -5.15
C GLU A 23 -13.73 19.07 -4.93
N HIS A 24 -14.00 18.51 -3.74
CA HIS A 24 -15.28 17.91 -3.38
C HIS A 24 -15.98 18.67 -2.23
N ALA A 25 -15.91 20.00 -2.26
CA ALA A 25 -16.46 20.85 -1.19
C ALA A 25 -17.96 20.59 -0.93
N LEU A 26 -18.76 20.39 -1.97
CA LEU A 26 -20.19 20.07 -1.84
C LEU A 26 -20.39 18.75 -1.06
N LEU A 27 -19.63 17.69 -1.39
CA LEU A 27 -19.69 16.40 -0.70
C LEU A 27 -19.29 16.57 0.79
N THR A 28 -18.27 17.37 1.06
CA THR A 28 -17.84 17.66 2.45
C THR A 28 -18.93 18.39 3.24
N VAL A 29 -19.60 19.36 2.63
CA VAL A 29 -20.73 20.07 3.27
C VAL A 29 -21.90 19.12 3.52
N VAL A 30 -22.25 18.28 2.54
CA VAL A 30 -23.30 17.26 2.69
C VAL A 30 -22.94 16.28 3.80
N LEU A 31 -21.70 15.81 3.87
CA LEU A 31 -21.23 14.92 4.93
C LEU A 31 -21.42 15.54 6.31
N ILE A 32 -20.99 16.79 6.51
CA ILE A 32 -21.15 17.50 7.78
C ILE A 32 -22.64 17.65 8.11
N ALA A 33 -23.47 18.05 7.16
CA ALA A 33 -24.89 18.24 7.37
C ALA A 33 -25.61 16.94 7.77
N VAL A 34 -25.26 15.82 7.13
CA VAL A 34 -25.84 14.50 7.44
C VAL A 34 -25.37 14.00 8.80
N ILE A 35 -24.10 14.22 9.19
CA ILE A 35 -23.59 13.89 10.53
C ILE A 35 -24.39 14.66 11.60
N VAL A 36 -24.57 15.97 11.44
CA VAL A 36 -25.33 16.78 12.38
C VAL A 36 -26.78 16.30 12.45
N ALA A 37 -27.41 16.02 11.30
CA ALA A 37 -28.77 15.50 11.24
C ALA A 37 -28.89 14.14 11.94
N SER A 38 -27.94 13.24 11.75
CA SER A 38 -27.90 11.91 12.39
C SER A 38 -27.84 12.03 13.91
N ILE A 39 -26.97 12.92 14.45
CA ILE A 39 -26.84 13.15 15.89
C ILE A 39 -28.14 13.69 16.48
N VAL A 40 -28.74 14.70 15.84
CA VAL A 40 -29.99 15.30 16.32
C VAL A 40 -31.15 14.30 16.28
N LEU A 41 -31.28 13.58 15.16
CA LEU A 41 -32.34 12.57 15.01
C LEU A 41 -32.17 11.39 15.96
N ALA A 42 -30.96 11.03 16.37
CA ALA A 42 -30.70 9.97 17.35
C ALA A 42 -31.25 10.29 18.76
N LEU A 43 -31.39 11.57 19.08
CA LEU A 43 -31.92 12.00 20.38
C LEU A 43 -33.47 12.03 20.44
N LEU A 44 -34.16 12.07 19.30
CA LEU A 44 -35.63 12.22 19.27
C LEU A 44 -36.41 10.98 19.71
N PRO A 45 -36.10 9.73 19.28
CA PRO A 45 -36.91 8.58 19.63
C PRO A 45 -37.04 8.31 21.13
N PRO A 46 -35.97 8.36 21.98
CA PRO A 46 -36.13 8.21 23.42
C PRO A 46 -37.00 9.27 24.04
N TYR A 47 -36.89 10.53 23.60
CA TYR A 47 -37.72 11.63 24.07
C TYR A 47 -39.19 11.45 23.72
N ILE A 48 -39.51 11.15 22.47
CA ILE A 48 -40.90 10.93 22.02
C ILE A 48 -41.51 9.69 22.71
N LEU A 49 -40.71 8.66 22.97
CA LEU A 49 -41.18 7.49 23.72
C LEU A 49 -41.61 7.88 25.15
N GLY A 50 -40.86 8.76 25.80
CA GLY A 50 -41.22 9.30 27.09
C GLY A 50 -42.56 10.04 27.05
N LEU A 51 -42.77 10.90 26.04
CA LEU A 51 -44.04 11.61 25.85
C LEU A 51 -45.21 10.63 25.66
N ILE A 52 -45.04 9.54 24.90
CA ILE A 52 -46.06 8.51 24.72
C ILE A 52 -46.43 7.89 26.06
N VAL A 53 -45.44 7.56 26.89
CA VAL A 53 -45.68 6.96 28.21
C VAL A 53 -46.41 7.91 29.14
N ASP A 54 -46.06 9.18 29.18
CA ASP A 54 -46.73 10.17 29.99
C ASP A 54 -48.18 10.38 29.55
N GLU A 55 -48.48 10.41 28.25
CA GLU A 55 -49.86 10.50 27.75
C GLU A 55 -50.68 9.23 28.08
N LEU A 56 -50.06 8.04 28.08
CA LEU A 56 -50.72 6.77 28.47
C LEU A 56 -51.12 6.76 29.95
N VAL A 57 -50.36 7.42 30.82
CA VAL A 57 -50.65 7.55 32.26
C VAL A 57 -51.86 8.47 32.49
N VAL A 58 -52.00 9.51 31.68
CA VAL A 58 -53.11 10.47 31.70
C VAL A 58 -54.28 9.92 30.87
N LYS A 59 -55.14 9.09 31.44
CA LYS A 59 -56.20 8.24 30.87
C LYS A 59 -57.11 8.80 29.75
N ASN A 60 -56.87 9.97 29.17
CA ASN A 60 -57.73 10.59 28.12
C ASN A 60 -56.93 11.22 26.95
N ALA A 61 -55.66 10.90 26.78
CA ALA A 61 -54.84 11.46 25.72
C ALA A 61 -54.88 10.65 24.45
N SER A 62 -54.82 11.33 23.31
CA SER A 62 -54.70 10.68 21.98
C SER A 62 -53.25 10.21 21.73
N VAL A 63 -52.96 8.97 22.02
CA VAL A 63 -51.62 8.36 21.83
C VAL A 63 -51.21 8.22 20.38
N LEU A 64 -52.18 8.30 19.44
CA LEU A 64 -51.94 8.05 18.02
C LEU A 64 -50.94 9.03 17.40
N THR A 65 -51.05 10.31 17.71
CA THR A 65 -50.18 11.35 17.16
C THR A 65 -48.71 11.18 17.56
N PRO A 66 -48.38 11.07 18.87
CA PRO A 66 -46.97 10.83 19.27
C PRO A 66 -46.45 9.44 18.83
N ALA A 67 -47.33 8.42 18.67
CA ALA A 67 -46.91 7.13 18.13
C ALA A 67 -46.50 7.23 16.65
N ILE A 68 -47.27 7.97 15.83
CA ILE A 68 -46.87 8.23 14.42
C ILE A 68 -45.56 9.03 14.38
N LEU A 69 -45.40 10.04 15.26
CA LEU A 69 -44.19 10.83 15.33
C LEU A 69 -42.98 9.99 15.77
N TYR A 70 -43.16 9.03 16.67
CA TYR A 70 -42.12 8.08 17.07
C TYR A 70 -41.65 7.22 15.88
N VAL A 71 -42.59 6.63 15.14
CA VAL A 71 -42.26 5.85 13.95
C VAL A 71 -41.52 6.70 12.91
N ALA A 72 -41.99 7.92 12.68
CA ALA A 72 -41.33 8.85 11.77
C ALA A 72 -39.92 9.23 12.23
N ALA A 73 -39.72 9.44 13.56
CA ALA A 73 -38.41 9.74 14.12
C ALA A 73 -37.43 8.56 14.00
N VAL A 74 -37.87 7.34 14.30
CA VAL A 74 -37.06 6.11 14.14
C VAL A 74 -36.70 5.89 12.66
N PHE A 75 -37.64 6.06 11.76
CA PHE A 75 -37.38 5.93 10.34
C PHE A 75 -36.42 7.04 9.83
N GLY A 76 -36.63 8.28 10.28
CA GLY A 76 -35.74 9.40 9.98
C GLY A 76 -34.32 9.20 10.49
N GLN A 77 -34.19 8.69 11.73
CA GLN A 77 -32.89 8.35 12.31
C GLN A 77 -32.17 7.26 11.47
N GLY A 78 -32.88 6.19 11.11
CA GLY A 78 -32.33 5.12 10.26
C GLY A 78 -31.88 5.63 8.90
N LEU A 79 -32.68 6.49 8.27
CA LEU A 79 -32.35 7.09 6.97
C LEU A 79 -31.14 8.03 7.07
N ALA A 80 -31.08 8.85 8.14
CA ALA A 80 -29.94 9.74 8.37
C ALA A 80 -28.66 8.93 8.66
N GLY A 81 -28.74 7.85 9.43
CA GLY A 81 -27.62 6.94 9.69
C GLY A 81 -27.12 6.29 8.40
N ALA A 82 -28.00 5.72 7.59
CA ALA A 82 -27.63 5.14 6.28
C ALA A 82 -27.00 6.20 5.34
N GLY A 83 -27.57 7.41 5.33
CA GLY A 83 -27.02 8.54 4.58
C GLY A 83 -25.62 8.96 5.06
N GLN A 84 -25.40 8.93 6.38
CA GLN A 84 -24.09 9.21 6.97
C GLN A 84 -23.06 8.16 6.54
N GLU A 85 -23.36 6.87 6.67
CA GLU A 85 -22.45 5.79 6.25
C GLU A 85 -22.13 5.88 4.75
N ALA A 86 -23.13 6.11 3.91
CA ALA A 86 -22.92 6.27 2.48
C ALA A 86 -22.04 7.49 2.15
N ALA A 87 -22.26 8.64 2.80
CA ALA A 87 -21.47 9.84 2.58
C ALA A 87 -20.01 9.65 3.03
N ILE A 88 -19.79 9.00 4.18
CA ILE A 88 -18.45 8.66 4.70
C ILE A 88 -17.73 7.72 3.72
N ALA A 89 -18.40 6.66 3.25
CA ALA A 89 -17.82 5.70 2.32
C ALA A 89 -17.41 6.36 1.00
N VAL A 90 -18.29 7.19 0.40
CA VAL A 90 -17.99 7.91 -0.84
C VAL A 90 -16.82 8.89 -0.64
N PHE A 91 -16.79 9.62 0.47
CA PHE A 91 -15.70 10.55 0.77
C PHE A 91 -14.38 9.81 0.99
N GLY A 92 -14.38 8.73 1.77
CA GLY A 92 -13.21 7.87 2.01
C GLY A 92 -12.63 7.33 0.70
N GLN A 93 -13.47 6.80 -0.20
CA GLN A 93 -13.05 6.31 -1.51
C GLN A 93 -12.43 7.40 -2.40
N LYS A 94 -12.92 8.65 -2.33
CA LYS A 94 -12.31 9.77 -3.05
C LYS A 94 -10.91 10.10 -2.56
N VAL A 95 -10.72 10.10 -1.24
CA VAL A 95 -9.39 10.32 -0.63
C VAL A 95 -8.43 9.18 -0.99
N THR A 96 -8.87 7.93 -0.85
CA THR A 96 -8.12 6.72 -1.19
C THR A 96 -7.68 6.71 -2.65
N HIS A 97 -8.60 6.95 -3.57
CA HIS A 97 -8.30 7.03 -5.00
C HIS A 97 -7.22 8.09 -5.30
N LYS A 98 -7.33 9.27 -4.69
CA LYS A 98 -6.37 10.36 -4.90
C LYS A 98 -5.00 10.05 -4.34
N LEU A 99 -4.92 9.40 -3.17
CA LEU A 99 -3.67 8.94 -2.58
C LEU A 99 -3.01 7.86 -3.43
N ARG A 100 -3.75 6.83 -3.86
CA ARG A 100 -3.22 5.78 -4.74
C ARG A 100 -2.71 6.36 -6.06
N SER A 101 -3.44 7.28 -6.67
CA SER A 101 -3.01 7.95 -7.90
C SER A 101 -1.73 8.77 -7.70
N ALA A 102 -1.61 9.50 -6.57
CA ALA A 102 -0.42 10.27 -6.25
C ALA A 102 0.79 9.36 -6.01
N MET A 103 0.59 8.23 -5.30
CA MET A 103 1.65 7.24 -5.07
C MET A 103 2.08 6.55 -6.36
N ALA A 104 1.14 6.16 -7.22
CA ALA A 104 1.44 5.57 -8.53
C ALA A 104 2.26 6.53 -9.40
N ALA A 105 1.83 7.79 -9.51
CA ALA A 105 2.58 8.81 -10.23
C ALA A 105 3.96 9.10 -9.63
N LYS A 106 4.13 8.87 -8.32
CA LYS A 106 5.43 8.99 -7.65
C LYS A 106 6.36 7.84 -8.00
N LEU A 107 5.84 6.60 -8.11
CA LEU A 107 6.66 5.43 -8.47
C LEU A 107 7.39 5.63 -9.80
N ASP A 108 6.72 6.24 -10.79
CA ASP A 108 7.30 6.48 -12.11
C ASP A 108 8.48 7.48 -12.08
N ARG A 109 8.64 8.23 -10.98
CA ARG A 109 9.67 9.28 -10.82
C ARG A 109 10.77 8.90 -9.84
N LEU A 110 10.66 7.74 -9.19
CA LEU A 110 11.66 7.29 -8.24
C LEU A 110 12.89 6.73 -8.96
N PRO A 111 14.10 6.99 -8.46
CA PRO A 111 15.32 6.43 -9.03
C PRO A 111 15.37 4.90 -8.82
N ALA A 112 16.07 4.20 -9.71
CA ALA A 112 16.27 2.75 -9.62
C ALA A 112 16.88 2.30 -8.29
N ALA A 113 17.73 3.12 -7.67
CA ALA A 113 18.32 2.90 -6.37
C ALA A 113 17.26 2.70 -5.27
N TYR A 114 16.15 3.43 -5.32
CA TYR A 114 15.05 3.30 -4.35
C TYR A 114 14.46 1.88 -4.34
N PHE A 115 14.28 1.28 -5.52
CA PHE A 115 13.74 -0.09 -5.65
C PHE A 115 14.76 -1.18 -5.28
N HIS A 116 16.05 -0.85 -5.27
CA HIS A 116 17.08 -1.76 -4.78
C HIS A 116 17.17 -1.77 -3.25
N GLU A 117 16.94 -0.60 -2.61
CA GLU A 117 16.98 -0.45 -1.16
C GLU A 117 15.68 -0.90 -0.47
N HIS A 118 14.56 -0.90 -1.20
CA HIS A 118 13.24 -1.19 -0.65
C HIS A 118 12.63 -2.42 -1.32
N ASP A 119 12.16 -3.35 -0.51
CA ASP A 119 11.48 -4.56 -1.00
C ASP A 119 10.16 -4.20 -1.72
N ALA A 120 9.94 -4.82 -2.89
CA ALA A 120 8.73 -4.61 -3.69
C ALA A 120 7.44 -4.95 -2.91
N GLY A 121 7.50 -5.96 -2.03
CA GLY A 121 6.39 -6.31 -1.15
C GLY A 121 6.06 -5.20 -0.14
N ALA A 122 7.08 -4.53 0.40
CA ALA A 122 6.90 -3.39 1.30
C ALA A 122 6.28 -2.18 0.58
N ILE A 123 6.70 -1.90 -0.65
CA ILE A 123 6.12 -0.83 -1.48
C ILE A 123 4.66 -1.14 -1.80
N SER A 124 4.35 -2.38 -2.21
CA SER A 124 2.98 -2.84 -2.48
C SER A 124 2.09 -2.71 -1.23
N ALA A 125 2.59 -3.12 -0.07
CA ALA A 125 1.86 -2.99 1.19
C ALA A 125 1.53 -1.54 1.55
N ARG A 126 2.41 -0.58 1.24
CA ARG A 126 2.14 0.86 1.43
C ARG A 126 0.99 1.35 0.53
N ILE A 127 0.93 0.90 -0.73
CA ILE A 127 -0.09 1.32 -1.69
C ILE A 127 -1.46 0.70 -1.39
N VAL A 128 -1.48 -0.52 -0.86
CA VAL A 128 -2.72 -1.25 -0.56
C VAL A 128 -3.10 -1.04 0.91
N ASN A 129 -2.36 -1.64 1.84
CA ASN A 129 -2.77 -1.73 3.24
C ASN A 129 -2.70 -0.40 4.00
N ASP A 130 -1.67 0.44 3.74
CA ASP A 130 -1.56 1.72 4.44
C ASP A 130 -2.61 2.73 3.95
N VAL A 131 -2.99 2.67 2.67
CA VAL A 131 -4.08 3.51 2.15
C VAL A 131 -5.42 3.05 2.70
N ASP A 132 -5.66 1.73 2.87
CA ASP A 132 -6.86 1.19 3.52
C ASP A 132 -6.94 1.61 5.00
N ALA A 133 -5.81 1.70 5.69
CA ALA A 133 -5.79 2.24 7.07
C ALA A 133 -6.19 3.72 7.13
N ILE A 134 -5.88 4.51 6.10
CA ILE A 134 -6.36 5.90 5.99
C ILE A 134 -7.87 5.92 5.70
N GLU A 135 -8.39 5.00 4.87
CA GLU A 135 -9.83 4.89 4.65
C GLU A 135 -10.57 4.58 5.95
N ALA A 136 -10.08 3.61 6.74
CA ALA A 136 -10.64 3.26 8.04
C ALA A 136 -10.61 4.44 9.02
N LEU A 137 -9.61 5.33 8.94
CA LEU A 137 -9.55 6.56 9.72
C LEU A 137 -10.77 7.47 9.48
N PHE A 138 -11.24 7.57 8.24
CA PHE A 138 -12.43 8.38 7.93
C PHE A 138 -13.71 7.63 8.26
N ALA A 139 -13.79 6.32 7.98
CA ALA A 139 -14.98 5.52 8.21
C ALA A 139 -15.31 5.34 9.70
N SER A 140 -14.35 4.97 10.51
CA SER A 140 -14.54 4.62 11.92
C SER A 140 -13.63 5.38 12.89
N GLY A 141 -12.72 6.22 12.40
CA GLY A 141 -11.80 6.95 13.26
C GLY A 141 -12.29 8.35 13.62
N ILE A 142 -11.94 9.35 12.77
CA ILE A 142 -12.21 10.76 13.11
C ILE A 142 -13.70 11.08 13.10
N VAL A 143 -14.44 10.63 12.07
CA VAL A 143 -15.85 10.96 11.92
C VAL A 143 -16.67 10.26 12.99
N GLY A 144 -16.39 8.97 13.26
CA GLY A 144 -17.01 8.21 14.35
C GLY A 144 -16.77 8.91 15.69
N MET A 145 -15.51 9.20 16.03
CA MET A 145 -15.16 9.87 17.29
C MET A 145 -15.89 11.21 17.48
N ILE A 146 -15.98 12.03 16.41
CA ILE A 146 -16.71 13.29 16.48
C ILE A 146 -18.20 13.02 16.73
N THR A 147 -18.80 12.07 15.99
CA THR A 147 -20.21 11.70 16.15
C THR A 147 -20.48 11.21 17.57
N ASP A 148 -19.66 10.31 18.10
CA ASP A 148 -19.82 9.72 19.42
C ASP A 148 -19.66 10.74 20.55
N VAL A 149 -18.67 11.61 20.45
CA VAL A 149 -18.49 12.71 21.44
C VAL A 149 -19.71 13.62 21.45
N PHE A 150 -20.19 14.06 20.29
CA PHE A 150 -21.36 14.93 20.22
C PHE A 150 -22.65 14.21 20.66
N GLN A 151 -22.78 12.91 20.37
CA GLN A 151 -23.90 12.10 20.83
C GLN A 151 -23.91 11.97 22.36
N VAL A 152 -22.76 11.68 22.99
CA VAL A 152 -22.63 11.66 24.46
C VAL A 152 -23.01 13.01 25.07
N ILE A 153 -22.50 14.12 24.53
CA ILE A 153 -22.83 15.47 24.98
C ILE A 153 -24.34 15.73 24.84
N GLY A 154 -24.93 15.38 23.68
CA GLY A 154 -26.36 15.55 23.42
C GLY A 154 -27.23 14.75 24.40
N ILE A 155 -26.86 13.46 24.67
CA ILE A 155 -27.55 12.64 25.65
C ILE A 155 -27.46 13.26 27.07
N VAL A 156 -26.27 13.69 27.48
CA VAL A 156 -26.10 14.33 28.81
C VAL A 156 -26.97 15.60 28.93
N ILE A 157 -26.97 16.45 27.90
CA ILE A 157 -27.84 17.65 27.89
C ILE A 157 -29.32 17.25 27.96
N ALA A 158 -29.76 16.25 27.19
CA ALA A 158 -31.14 15.79 27.18
C ALA A 158 -31.57 15.29 28.56
N ILE A 159 -30.71 14.51 29.26
CA ILE A 159 -31.00 14.05 30.62
C ILE A 159 -31.06 15.23 31.64
N PHE A 160 -30.18 16.25 31.49
CA PHE A 160 -30.22 17.43 32.33
C PHE A 160 -31.51 18.24 32.13
N LEU A 161 -32.02 18.32 30.91
CA LEU A 161 -33.30 18.98 30.61
C LEU A 161 -34.49 18.23 31.24
N GLU A 162 -34.39 16.91 31.36
CA GLU A 162 -35.43 16.11 31.99
C GLU A 162 -35.39 16.18 33.53
N SER A 163 -34.20 16.05 34.13
CA SER A 163 -33.99 16.15 35.57
C SER A 163 -32.54 16.51 35.88
N THR A 164 -32.34 17.58 36.66
CA THR A 164 -31.01 18.03 37.11
C THR A 164 -30.31 16.94 37.97
N GLY A 165 -31.06 16.26 38.83
CA GLY A 165 -30.51 15.20 39.69
C GLY A 165 -30.01 13.99 38.89
N LEU A 166 -30.77 13.55 37.88
CA LEU A 166 -30.37 12.46 37.00
C LEU A 166 -29.18 12.89 36.13
N GLY A 167 -29.16 14.12 35.65
CA GLY A 167 -28.02 14.65 34.88
C GLY A 167 -26.72 14.64 35.69
N ILE A 168 -26.74 15.03 36.97
CA ILE A 168 -25.57 14.98 37.85
C ILE A 168 -25.14 13.53 38.09
N LEU A 169 -26.07 12.59 38.31
CA LEU A 169 -25.77 11.19 38.52
C LEU A 169 -25.03 10.60 37.30
N VAL A 170 -25.56 10.86 36.11
CA VAL A 170 -24.93 10.41 34.85
C VAL A 170 -23.56 11.05 34.65
N LEU A 171 -23.42 12.34 34.93
CA LEU A 171 -22.16 13.08 34.82
C LEU A 171 -21.08 12.50 35.76
N ILE A 172 -21.45 11.97 36.93
CA ILE A 172 -20.55 11.31 37.86
C ILE A 172 -20.25 9.86 37.38
N ALA A 173 -21.24 9.17 36.82
CA ALA A 173 -21.08 7.79 36.33
C ALA A 173 -20.19 7.72 35.10
N LEU A 174 -20.25 8.68 34.16
CA LEU A 174 -19.49 8.72 32.92
C LEU A 174 -17.97 8.57 33.11
N PRO A 175 -17.29 9.35 33.99
CA PRO A 175 -15.85 9.17 34.22
C PRO A 175 -15.51 7.81 34.77
N VAL A 176 -16.35 7.23 35.66
CA VAL A 176 -16.13 5.90 36.22
C VAL A 176 -16.16 4.83 35.12
N VAL A 177 -17.16 4.91 34.24
CA VAL A 177 -17.29 4.01 33.09
C VAL A 177 -16.14 4.21 32.12
N ALA A 178 -15.78 5.46 31.81
CA ALA A 178 -14.68 5.75 30.90
C ALA A 178 -13.33 5.23 31.42
N LEU A 179 -13.04 5.40 32.72
CA LEU A 179 -11.82 4.88 33.35
C LEU A 179 -11.80 3.34 33.33
N TRP A 180 -12.93 2.71 33.61
CA TRP A 180 -13.09 1.26 33.57
C TRP A 180 -12.91 0.72 32.15
N THR A 181 -13.58 1.31 31.18
CA THR A 181 -13.43 0.98 29.76
C THR A 181 -11.99 1.11 29.32
N ARG A 182 -11.33 2.21 29.69
CA ARG A 182 -9.91 2.43 29.37
C ARG A 182 -9.00 1.35 29.97
N TRP A 183 -9.27 0.93 31.22
CA TRP A 183 -8.48 -0.12 31.88
C TRP A 183 -8.64 -1.47 31.19
N ILE A 184 -9.88 -1.90 30.89
CA ILE A 184 -10.13 -3.15 30.15
C ILE A 184 -9.53 -3.09 28.75
N GLN A 185 -9.75 -2.01 28.01
CA GLN A 185 -9.18 -1.84 26.68
C GLN A 185 -7.66 -1.94 26.65
N LYS A 186 -6.97 -1.45 27.69
CA LYS A 186 -5.51 -1.61 27.78
C LYS A 186 -5.13 -3.09 27.86
N THR A 187 -5.79 -3.88 28.70
CA THR A 187 -5.54 -5.32 28.86
C THR A 187 -5.88 -6.10 27.59
N THR A 188 -6.99 -5.76 26.96
CA THR A 188 -7.41 -6.36 25.68
C THR A 188 -6.42 -6.05 24.54
N ARG A 189 -5.89 -4.81 24.47
CA ARG A 189 -4.86 -4.44 23.47
C ARG A 189 -3.59 -5.27 23.62
N GLU A 190 -3.10 -5.47 24.83
CA GLU A 190 -1.92 -6.31 25.09
C GLU A 190 -2.20 -7.74 24.63
N ALA A 191 -3.32 -8.34 25.01
CA ALA A 191 -3.71 -9.68 24.59
C ALA A 191 -3.86 -9.82 23.06
N ARG A 192 -4.47 -8.84 22.39
CA ARG A 192 -4.59 -8.81 20.92
C ARG A 192 -3.25 -8.67 20.23
N ARG A 193 -2.31 -7.89 20.80
CA ARG A 193 -0.96 -7.75 20.27
C ARG A 193 -0.20 -9.07 20.35
N ASP A 194 -0.30 -9.77 21.49
CA ASP A 194 0.32 -11.07 21.68
C ASP A 194 -0.26 -12.10 20.71
N ALA A 195 -1.58 -12.11 20.53
CA ALA A 195 -2.27 -12.99 19.58
C ALA A 195 -1.82 -12.72 18.13
N ARG A 196 -1.78 -11.45 17.69
CA ARG A 196 -1.28 -11.11 16.35
C ARG A 196 0.17 -11.56 16.13
N SER A 197 1.04 -11.38 17.13
CA SER A 197 2.44 -11.81 17.02
C SER A 197 2.59 -13.33 16.97
N ALA A 198 1.75 -14.08 17.67
CA ALA A 198 1.72 -15.54 17.64
C ALA A 198 1.22 -16.05 16.28
N ILE A 199 0.12 -15.52 15.78
CA ILE A 199 -0.44 -15.86 14.44
C ILE A 199 0.56 -15.49 13.33
N ALA A 200 1.26 -14.36 13.45
CA ALA A 200 2.29 -14.00 12.46
C ALA A 200 3.44 -15.01 12.41
N ARG A 201 3.89 -15.51 13.58
CA ARG A 201 4.91 -16.57 13.64
C ARG A 201 4.42 -17.89 13.06
N GLU A 202 3.19 -18.27 13.33
CA GLU A 202 2.53 -19.44 12.75
C GLU A 202 2.45 -19.33 11.22
N SER A 203 1.92 -18.21 10.72
CA SER A 203 1.76 -17.95 9.30
C SER A 203 3.09 -17.91 8.54
N ALA A 204 4.17 -17.45 9.16
CA ALA A 204 5.49 -17.41 8.53
C ALA A 204 6.09 -18.81 8.28
N GLN A 205 5.68 -19.84 9.03
CA GLN A 205 6.19 -21.20 8.86
C GLN A 205 5.61 -21.91 7.63
N ILE A 206 4.40 -21.54 7.19
CA ILE A 206 3.75 -22.18 6.03
C ILE A 206 4.56 -21.98 4.74
N PRO A 207 4.91 -20.75 4.33
CA PRO A 207 5.72 -20.53 3.13
C PRO A 207 7.13 -21.14 3.24
N GLU A 208 7.72 -21.16 4.45
CA GLU A 208 9.00 -21.81 4.70
C GLU A 208 8.90 -23.32 4.41
N THR A 209 7.90 -23.99 5.00
CA THR A 209 7.67 -25.42 4.82
C THR A 209 7.40 -25.77 3.36
N LEU A 210 6.56 -24.98 2.66
CA LEU A 210 6.25 -25.20 1.25
C LEU A 210 7.48 -25.08 0.33
N ARG A 211 8.33 -24.08 0.59
CA ARG A 211 9.60 -23.91 -0.15
C ARG A 211 10.57 -25.06 0.08
N CYS A 212 10.60 -25.62 1.29
CA CYS A 212 11.48 -26.71 1.67
C CYS A 212 10.83 -28.09 1.51
N LEU A 213 9.60 -28.21 0.99
CA LEU A 213 8.82 -29.46 0.98
C LEU A 213 9.59 -30.63 0.36
N ARG A 214 10.23 -30.40 -0.79
CA ARG A 214 11.04 -31.44 -1.45
C ARG A 214 12.20 -31.93 -0.59
N MET A 215 12.87 -31.03 0.13
CA MET A 215 13.95 -31.36 1.05
C MET A 215 13.42 -32.12 2.27
N VAL A 216 12.29 -31.66 2.83
CA VAL A 216 11.64 -32.30 3.99
C VAL A 216 11.29 -33.76 3.66
N GLN A 217 10.69 -34.02 2.49
CA GLN A 217 10.35 -35.38 2.03
C GLN A 217 11.59 -36.24 1.78
N LEU A 218 12.64 -35.68 1.13
CA LEU A 218 13.87 -36.42 0.85
C LEU A 218 14.63 -36.82 2.12
N MET A 219 14.55 -35.99 3.16
CA MET A 219 15.25 -36.23 4.43
C MET A 219 14.39 -36.96 5.47
N GLY A 220 13.13 -37.26 5.18
CA GLY A 220 12.18 -37.88 6.14
C GLY A 220 11.95 -37.02 7.38
N ALA A 221 11.94 -35.67 7.20
CA ALA A 221 11.85 -34.71 8.28
C ALA A 221 10.42 -34.22 8.57
N GLU A 222 9.40 -34.94 8.08
CA GLU A 222 8.00 -34.56 8.21
C GLU A 222 7.57 -34.40 9.68
N ARG A 223 7.94 -35.35 10.53
CA ARG A 223 7.62 -35.29 11.98
C ARG A 223 8.26 -34.09 12.68
N PHE A 224 9.46 -33.68 12.25
CA PHE A 224 10.12 -32.50 12.79
C PHE A 224 9.33 -31.23 12.43
N MET A 225 8.95 -31.11 11.16
CA MET A 225 8.17 -29.95 10.69
C MET A 225 6.77 -29.93 11.30
N GLU A 226 6.10 -31.08 11.42
CA GLU A 226 4.79 -31.20 12.08
C GLU A 226 4.86 -30.78 13.55
N GLY A 227 5.86 -31.24 14.30
CA GLY A 227 6.04 -30.86 15.69
C GLY A 227 6.35 -29.36 15.86
N ARG A 228 7.15 -28.80 14.96
CA ARG A 228 7.49 -27.36 14.96
C ARG A 228 6.25 -26.50 14.65
N TYR A 229 5.48 -26.87 13.64
CA TYR A 229 4.25 -26.18 13.27
C TYR A 229 3.16 -26.34 14.34
N GLY A 230 2.96 -27.57 14.87
CA GLY A 230 2.02 -27.85 15.95
C GLY A 230 2.24 -26.97 17.17
N LYS A 231 3.49 -26.80 17.59
CA LYS A 231 3.83 -25.87 18.68
C LYS A 231 3.44 -24.41 18.39
N ALA A 232 3.66 -23.95 17.15
CA ALA A 232 3.28 -22.59 16.78
C ALA A 232 1.76 -22.41 16.75
N VAL A 233 1.01 -23.44 16.32
CA VAL A 233 -0.46 -23.46 16.36
C VAL A 233 -0.97 -23.43 17.80
N ASP A 234 -0.38 -24.24 18.71
CA ASP A 234 -0.75 -24.26 20.14
C ASP A 234 -0.49 -22.90 20.80
N ASP A 235 0.67 -22.27 20.53
CA ASP A 235 0.99 -20.95 21.03
C ASP A 235 0.01 -19.88 20.48
N GLY A 236 -0.35 -19.98 19.19
CA GLY A 236 -1.35 -19.14 18.53
C GLY A 236 -2.73 -19.29 19.15
N PHE A 237 -3.16 -20.55 19.37
CA PHE A 237 -4.44 -20.86 20.00
C PHE A 237 -4.53 -20.31 21.43
N ALA A 238 -3.50 -20.52 22.25
CA ALA A 238 -3.45 -20.01 23.62
C ALA A 238 -3.54 -18.48 23.69
N ALA A 239 -2.78 -17.79 22.82
CA ALA A 239 -2.79 -16.34 22.74
C ALA A 239 -4.15 -15.80 22.24
N GLN A 240 -4.73 -16.42 21.21
CA GLN A 240 -6.04 -16.06 20.68
C GLN A 240 -7.17 -16.31 21.70
N THR A 241 -7.13 -17.42 22.42
CA THR A 241 -8.11 -17.74 23.47
C THR A 241 -8.06 -16.70 24.59
N ARG A 242 -6.86 -16.25 25.00
CA ARG A 242 -6.72 -15.17 25.98
C ARG A 242 -7.31 -13.85 25.46
N SER A 243 -7.06 -13.51 24.21
CA SER A 243 -7.64 -12.31 23.58
C SER A 243 -9.16 -12.37 23.55
N ASN A 244 -9.72 -13.50 23.09
CA ASN A 244 -11.16 -13.71 23.02
C ASN A 244 -11.83 -13.66 24.41
N PHE A 245 -11.16 -14.18 25.44
CA PHE A 245 -11.66 -14.08 26.82
C PHE A 245 -11.75 -12.63 27.30
N CYS A 246 -10.70 -11.82 27.05
CA CYS A 246 -10.72 -10.40 27.38
C CYS A 246 -11.87 -9.67 26.67
N ASP A 247 -12.09 -9.95 25.39
CA ASP A 247 -13.19 -9.37 24.61
C ASP A 247 -14.57 -9.84 25.14
N ALA A 248 -14.71 -11.11 25.48
CA ALA A 248 -15.97 -11.68 25.99
C ALA A 248 -16.38 -11.09 27.36
N VAL A 249 -15.43 -10.76 28.21
CA VAL A 249 -15.71 -10.17 29.55
C VAL A 249 -16.13 -8.69 29.44
N TYR A 250 -15.73 -8.00 28.39
CA TYR A 250 -15.99 -6.55 28.24
C TYR A 250 -17.48 -6.20 28.21
N SER A 251 -18.24 -6.83 27.31
CA SER A 251 -19.67 -6.52 27.10
C SER A 251 -20.55 -6.79 28.33
N PRO A 252 -20.46 -7.94 29.02
CA PRO A 252 -21.26 -8.19 30.24
C PRO A 252 -20.99 -7.18 31.35
N VAL A 253 -19.75 -6.75 31.51
CA VAL A 253 -19.39 -5.76 32.54
C VAL A 253 -19.99 -4.40 32.23
N VAL A 254 -19.91 -3.93 30.98
CA VAL A 254 -20.52 -2.66 30.55
C VAL A 254 -22.05 -2.71 30.76
N ILE A 255 -22.71 -3.81 30.37
CA ILE A 255 -24.16 -4.00 30.56
C ILE A 255 -24.51 -3.99 32.06
N SER A 256 -23.74 -4.68 32.90
CA SER A 256 -23.98 -4.73 34.34
C SER A 256 -23.83 -3.33 34.96
N LEU A 257 -22.83 -2.56 34.53
CA LEU A 257 -22.59 -1.21 35.02
C LEU A 257 -23.71 -0.24 34.59
N SER A 258 -24.17 -0.35 33.33
CA SER A 258 -25.31 0.45 32.85
C SER A 258 -26.60 0.12 33.63
N SER A 259 -26.84 -1.18 33.86
CA SER A 259 -28.00 -1.64 34.64
C SER A 259 -27.94 -1.13 36.08
N LEU A 260 -26.76 -1.09 36.70
CA LEU A 260 -26.58 -0.52 38.04
C LEU A 260 -26.92 0.99 38.09
N VAL A 261 -26.45 1.75 37.09
CA VAL A 261 -26.78 3.18 36.98
C VAL A 261 -28.28 3.37 36.82
N ILE A 262 -28.94 2.59 35.95
CA ILE A 262 -30.39 2.62 35.75
C ILE A 262 -31.12 2.28 37.07
N ALA A 263 -30.71 1.24 37.79
CA ALA A 263 -31.32 0.85 39.05
C ALA A 263 -31.17 1.93 40.12
N LEU A 264 -30.02 2.59 40.21
CA LEU A 264 -29.81 3.72 41.09
C LEU A 264 -30.71 4.91 40.71
N MET A 265 -30.84 5.23 39.44
CA MET A 265 -31.74 6.30 38.96
C MET A 265 -33.19 6.00 39.36
N MET A 266 -33.68 4.81 39.10
CA MET A 266 -35.05 4.42 39.46
C MET A 266 -35.28 4.43 40.98
N GLY A 267 -34.31 3.90 41.76
CA GLY A 267 -34.37 3.90 43.20
C GLY A 267 -34.41 5.31 43.81
N LEU A 268 -33.59 6.24 43.29
CA LEU A 268 -33.57 7.62 43.75
C LEU A 268 -34.80 8.43 43.31
N ALA A 269 -35.28 8.19 42.07
CA ALA A 269 -36.52 8.82 41.57
C ALA A 269 -37.76 8.36 42.34
N GLY A 270 -37.80 7.09 42.79
CA GLY A 270 -38.89 6.53 43.58
C GLY A 270 -38.80 6.82 45.09
N SER A 271 -37.69 7.40 45.59
CA SER A 271 -37.53 7.71 47.01
C SER A 271 -38.35 8.96 47.37
N GLY A 272 -39.14 8.90 48.44
CA GLY A 272 -39.99 10.01 48.91
C GLY A 272 -39.18 11.18 49.49
N GLY A 273 -39.87 12.32 49.78
CA GLY A 273 -39.31 13.48 50.48
C GLY A 273 -38.49 14.44 49.59
N ALA A 274 -37.45 15.07 50.14
CA ALA A 274 -36.61 16.04 49.42
C ALA A 274 -35.89 15.48 48.20
N TRP A 275 -35.58 14.18 48.22
CA TRP A 275 -34.96 13.48 47.11
C TRP A 275 -35.89 13.34 45.91
N ALA A 276 -37.22 13.11 46.15
CA ALA A 276 -38.21 13.07 45.07
C ALA A 276 -38.31 14.40 44.31
N ALA A 277 -38.10 15.53 44.96
CA ALA A 277 -38.10 16.85 44.30
C ALA A 277 -36.85 17.06 43.44
N PHE A 278 -35.70 16.51 43.85
CA PHE A 278 -34.43 16.68 43.14
C PHE A 278 -34.24 15.67 42.00
N PHE A 279 -34.66 14.42 42.21
CA PHE A 279 -34.56 13.34 41.21
C PHE A 279 -35.91 13.03 40.52
N GLY A 280 -37.00 13.70 40.97
CA GLY A 280 -38.34 13.46 40.48
C GLY A 280 -38.46 13.70 38.98
N VAL A 281 -38.98 12.72 38.31
CA VAL A 281 -39.29 12.73 36.87
C VAL A 281 -40.68 12.14 36.68
N SER A 282 -41.34 12.51 35.58
CA SER A 282 -42.53 11.81 35.13
C SER A 282 -42.22 10.32 34.83
N VAL A 283 -43.25 9.50 34.72
CA VAL A 283 -43.07 8.09 34.32
C VAL A 283 -42.42 8.01 32.92
N GLY A 284 -42.84 8.84 32.01
CA GLY A 284 -42.25 8.97 30.70
C GLY A 284 -40.83 9.48 30.72
N GLY A 285 -40.53 10.53 31.54
CA GLY A 285 -39.18 11.01 31.73
C GLY A 285 -38.22 9.96 32.30
N ALA A 286 -38.70 9.08 33.19
CA ALA A 286 -37.91 7.92 33.65
C ALA A 286 -37.59 6.94 32.51
N VAL A 287 -38.54 6.65 31.63
CA VAL A 287 -38.34 5.82 30.43
C VAL A 287 -37.36 6.48 29.48
N THR A 288 -37.47 7.77 29.23
CA THR A 288 -36.53 8.55 28.43
C THR A 288 -35.11 8.46 28.98
N ALA A 289 -34.94 8.68 30.28
CA ALA A 289 -33.63 8.63 30.93
C ALA A 289 -33.01 7.24 30.91
N ILE A 290 -33.79 6.16 31.07
CA ILE A 290 -33.32 4.77 30.94
C ILE A 290 -32.79 4.52 29.55
N ASN A 291 -33.51 4.92 28.49
CA ASN A 291 -33.07 4.75 27.10
C ASN A 291 -31.80 5.55 26.82
N TYR A 292 -31.71 6.79 27.27
CA TYR A 292 -30.50 7.60 27.09
C TYR A 292 -29.29 7.01 27.82
N VAL A 293 -29.45 6.55 29.05
CA VAL A 293 -28.37 5.87 29.79
C VAL A 293 -27.96 4.57 29.08
N GLY A 294 -28.91 3.79 28.57
CA GLY A 294 -28.60 2.60 27.78
C GLY A 294 -27.77 2.91 26.54
N ASN A 295 -28.07 4.03 25.88
CA ASN A 295 -27.43 4.42 24.63
C ASN A 295 -26.11 5.20 24.81
N VAL A 296 -25.76 5.68 26.01
CA VAL A 296 -24.54 6.49 26.23
C VAL A 296 -23.27 5.63 26.30
N PHE A 297 -23.41 4.33 26.65
CA PHE A 297 -22.26 3.44 26.86
C PHE A 297 -21.65 2.94 25.56
N THR A 298 -22.44 2.81 24.50
CA THR A 298 -21.96 2.38 23.18
C THR A 298 -20.95 3.38 22.60
N PRO A 299 -21.26 4.68 22.46
CA PRO A 299 -20.31 5.68 22.00
C PRO A 299 -19.01 5.71 22.82
N ILE A 300 -19.10 5.57 24.16
CA ILE A 300 -17.90 5.55 25.02
C ILE A 300 -16.99 4.35 24.70
N SER A 301 -17.59 3.23 24.38
CA SER A 301 -16.85 2.01 23.98
C SER A 301 -16.20 2.19 22.61
N ASP A 302 -16.91 2.80 21.68
CA ASP A 302 -16.47 2.98 20.28
C ASP A 302 -15.34 3.99 20.18
N ILE A 303 -15.34 5.07 20.95
CA ILE A 303 -14.23 6.04 21.06
C ILE A 303 -12.90 5.32 21.34
N GLY A 304 -12.91 4.26 22.14
CA GLY A 304 -11.68 3.51 22.42
C GLY A 304 -11.14 2.74 21.22
N MET A 305 -11.99 2.23 20.32
CA MET A 305 -11.58 1.58 19.07
C MET A 305 -11.15 2.61 18.02
N GLU A 306 -11.83 3.75 17.99
CA GLU A 306 -11.52 4.86 17.09
C GLU A 306 -10.16 5.48 17.34
N ILE A 307 -9.75 5.62 18.61
CA ILE A 307 -8.39 6.04 18.98
C ILE A 307 -7.35 5.09 18.39
N GLN A 308 -7.62 3.78 18.36
CA GLN A 308 -6.71 2.81 17.73
C GLN A 308 -6.64 3.02 16.22
N SER A 309 -7.77 3.19 15.54
CA SER A 309 -7.82 3.49 14.11
C SER A 309 -7.03 4.76 13.76
N ILE A 310 -7.14 5.80 14.60
CA ILE A 310 -6.37 7.04 14.45
C ILE A 310 -4.85 6.78 14.60
N GLN A 311 -4.43 5.93 15.55
CA GLN A 311 -3.02 5.59 15.75
C GLN A 311 -2.46 4.76 14.59
N ASP A 312 -3.21 3.76 14.12
CA ASP A 312 -2.84 2.91 12.99
C ASP A 312 -2.70 3.74 11.70
N ALA A 313 -3.66 4.64 11.46
CA ALA A 313 -3.60 5.57 10.33
C ALA A 313 -2.45 6.58 10.45
N GLY A 314 -2.12 7.04 11.67
CA GLY A 314 -0.96 7.91 11.91
C GLY A 314 0.35 7.26 11.45
N ALA A 315 0.54 5.97 11.75
CA ALA A 315 1.68 5.21 11.26
C ALA A 315 1.68 5.03 9.73
N ALA A 316 0.50 4.77 9.14
CA ALA A 316 0.33 4.66 7.70
C ALA A 316 0.63 5.99 6.98
N ILE A 317 0.15 7.12 7.52
CA ILE A 317 0.44 8.46 7.01
C ILE A 317 1.95 8.74 6.98
N SER A 318 2.68 8.33 8.02
CA SER A 318 4.14 8.49 8.05
C SER A 318 4.82 7.70 6.93
N ARG A 319 4.47 6.40 6.75
CA ARG A 319 5.07 5.55 5.71
C ARG A 319 4.72 6.00 4.28
N ILE A 320 3.48 6.46 4.05
CA ILE A 320 3.07 7.05 2.78
C ILE A 320 3.81 8.37 2.55
N GLY A 321 3.96 9.18 3.61
CA GLY A 321 4.72 10.43 3.57
C GLY A 321 6.17 10.20 3.14
N GLU A 322 6.86 9.21 3.71
CA GLU A 322 8.21 8.82 3.32
C GLU A 322 8.32 8.50 1.83
N LEU A 323 7.36 7.73 1.28
CA LEU A 323 7.34 7.41 -0.15
C LEU A 323 7.12 8.67 -1.01
N LEU A 324 6.19 9.53 -0.65
CA LEU A 324 5.87 10.74 -1.42
C LEU A 324 6.98 11.80 -1.33
N GLU A 325 7.73 11.84 -0.22
CA GLU A 325 8.88 12.74 -0.01
C GLU A 325 10.19 12.19 -0.56
N ALA A 326 10.24 10.90 -0.94
CA ALA A 326 11.44 10.30 -1.50
C ALA A 326 11.95 11.12 -2.68
N PRO A 327 13.27 11.31 -2.80
CA PRO A 327 13.86 12.12 -3.87
C PRO A 327 13.49 11.54 -5.23
N GLU A 328 13.07 12.40 -6.14
CA GLU A 328 12.78 12.03 -7.52
C GLU A 328 14.06 11.99 -8.35
N GLU A 329 14.06 11.12 -9.37
CA GLU A 329 15.15 11.07 -10.33
C GLU A 329 15.27 12.42 -11.03
N LYS A 330 16.45 13.02 -10.93
CA LYS A 330 16.78 14.24 -11.68
C LYS A 330 17.58 13.81 -12.89
N LEU A 331 17.02 13.97 -14.06
CA LEU A 331 17.76 13.76 -15.29
C LEU A 331 18.88 14.82 -15.39
N PRO A 332 20.15 14.44 -15.58
CA PRO A 332 21.21 15.38 -15.88
C PRO A 332 20.87 16.18 -17.14
N GLU A 333 21.33 17.45 -17.18
CA GLU A 333 21.15 18.24 -18.37
C GLU A 333 22.01 17.68 -19.52
N LYS A 334 21.48 17.67 -20.75
CA LYS A 334 22.22 17.31 -21.94
C LYS A 334 23.31 18.35 -22.16
N THR A 335 24.52 17.89 -22.33
CA THR A 335 25.67 18.78 -22.50
C THR A 335 25.87 19.23 -23.94
N GLY A 336 25.16 18.63 -24.91
CA GLY A 336 25.33 18.93 -26.33
C GLY A 336 26.76 18.66 -26.83
N ALA A 337 27.42 17.66 -26.22
CA ALA A 337 28.83 17.40 -26.47
C ALA A 337 29.07 17.05 -27.93
N GLU A 338 29.97 17.80 -28.56
CA GLU A 338 30.36 17.61 -29.98
C GLU A 338 31.22 16.34 -30.19
N ASP A 339 31.75 15.75 -29.11
CA ASP A 339 32.63 14.59 -29.22
C ASP A 339 31.83 13.27 -29.29
N ARG A 340 31.39 12.93 -30.51
CA ARG A 340 30.73 11.65 -30.84
C ARG A 340 31.70 10.54 -31.23
N GLN A 341 32.99 10.63 -30.87
CA GLN A 341 33.97 9.60 -31.26
C GLN A 341 33.75 8.27 -30.56
N ALA A 342 33.14 8.26 -29.40
CA ALA A 342 32.74 7.04 -28.68
C ALA A 342 31.21 6.87 -28.62
N ALA A 343 30.73 5.64 -28.81
CA ALA A 343 29.34 5.29 -28.56
C ALA A 343 29.07 5.22 -27.06
N VAL A 344 30.02 4.70 -26.27
CA VAL A 344 29.96 4.67 -24.80
C VAL A 344 31.34 5.07 -24.27
N ALA A 345 31.38 6.00 -23.33
CA ALA A 345 32.62 6.35 -22.62
C ALA A 345 32.38 6.41 -21.11
N LEU A 346 33.17 5.67 -20.36
CA LEU A 346 33.33 5.77 -18.92
C LEU A 346 34.74 6.34 -18.67
N SER A 347 34.84 7.42 -17.91
CA SER A 347 36.10 8.09 -17.62
C SER A 347 36.30 8.23 -16.13
N HIS A 348 37.31 7.51 -15.59
CA HIS A 348 37.68 7.54 -14.18
C HIS A 348 36.48 7.28 -13.22
N VAL A 349 35.63 6.29 -13.56
CA VAL A 349 34.40 6.00 -12.85
C VAL A 349 34.67 5.29 -11.55
N THR A 350 34.19 5.90 -10.45
CA THR A 350 34.09 5.26 -9.14
C THR A 350 32.61 5.17 -8.77
N PHE A 351 32.18 3.99 -8.33
CA PHE A 351 30.78 3.75 -7.96
C PHE A 351 30.62 2.61 -6.95
N GLY A 352 29.71 2.79 -5.97
CA GLY A 352 29.26 1.76 -5.04
C GLY A 352 27.76 1.82 -4.73
N TYR A 353 27.11 0.66 -4.61
CA TYR A 353 25.69 0.61 -4.21
C TYR A 353 25.48 1.00 -2.73
N LYS A 354 26.54 0.90 -1.93
CA LYS A 354 26.56 1.33 -0.52
C LYS A 354 27.68 2.33 -0.35
N LYS A 355 27.42 3.36 0.44
CA LYS A 355 28.42 4.34 0.81
C LYS A 355 29.64 3.64 1.41
N ASP A 356 30.82 4.03 1.00
CA ASP A 356 32.12 3.49 1.46
C ASP A 356 32.42 2.03 1.04
N VAL A 357 31.65 1.44 0.12
CA VAL A 357 31.92 0.11 -0.46
C VAL A 357 31.91 0.23 -1.99
N PRO A 358 33.01 0.66 -2.60
CA PRO A 358 33.08 0.79 -4.04
C PRO A 358 33.03 -0.59 -4.72
N VAL A 359 32.36 -0.64 -5.85
CA VAL A 359 32.30 -1.80 -6.77
C VAL A 359 33.17 -1.56 -7.98
N LEU A 360 33.27 -0.31 -8.40
CA LEU A 360 34.18 0.15 -9.45
C LEU A 360 35.06 1.25 -8.84
N GLU A 361 36.38 1.16 -9.06
CA GLU A 361 37.37 2.16 -8.63
C GLU A 361 38.20 2.59 -9.84
N ASP A 362 38.14 3.88 -10.16
CA ASP A 362 38.90 4.51 -11.28
C ASP A 362 38.76 3.78 -12.63
N PHE A 363 37.58 3.21 -12.88
CA PHE A 363 37.35 2.40 -14.08
C PHE A 363 37.14 3.28 -15.32
N SER A 364 37.87 2.98 -16.40
CA SER A 364 37.75 3.67 -17.67
C SER A 364 37.53 2.71 -18.82
N LEU A 365 36.56 3.02 -19.69
CA LEU A 365 36.22 2.20 -20.86
C LEU A 365 35.72 3.13 -21.98
N SER A 366 36.25 2.96 -23.19
CA SER A 366 35.75 3.64 -24.40
C SER A 366 35.35 2.58 -25.42
N VAL A 367 34.14 2.71 -25.98
CA VAL A 367 33.58 1.81 -27.01
C VAL A 367 33.24 2.66 -28.24
N ALA A 368 33.82 2.32 -29.38
CA ALA A 368 33.54 3.02 -30.63
C ALA A 368 32.17 2.67 -31.23
N PRO A 369 31.56 3.53 -32.06
CA PRO A 369 30.34 3.19 -32.79
C PRO A 369 30.52 1.92 -33.64
N GLY A 370 29.58 0.96 -33.52
CA GLY A 370 29.63 -0.32 -34.20
C GLY A 370 30.58 -1.36 -33.57
N GLU A 371 31.32 -1.01 -32.52
CA GLU A 371 32.22 -1.92 -31.82
C GLU A 371 31.42 -2.91 -30.96
N ARG A 372 31.91 -4.17 -30.92
CA ARG A 372 31.42 -5.19 -29.98
C ARG A 372 32.42 -5.37 -28.84
N VAL A 373 31.97 -5.20 -27.60
CA VAL A 373 32.78 -5.36 -26.38
C VAL A 373 32.15 -6.41 -25.48
N THR A 374 32.97 -7.32 -24.98
CA THR A 374 32.55 -8.31 -23.98
C THR A 374 33.25 -8.04 -22.65
N LEU A 375 32.46 -7.78 -21.62
CA LEU A 375 32.93 -7.61 -20.25
C LEU A 375 33.09 -8.98 -19.58
N MET A 376 34.29 -9.31 -19.16
CA MET A 376 34.63 -10.55 -18.46
C MET A 376 35.17 -10.27 -17.05
N GLY A 377 35.06 -11.21 -16.15
CA GLY A 377 35.56 -11.09 -14.77
C GLY A 377 34.76 -11.96 -13.81
N ARG A 378 35.21 -12.07 -12.57
CA ARG A 378 34.57 -12.87 -11.52
C ARG A 378 33.16 -12.36 -11.22
N THR A 379 32.32 -13.25 -10.65
CA THR A 379 31.02 -12.82 -10.12
C THR A 379 31.23 -11.76 -9.04
N GLY A 380 30.50 -10.65 -9.13
CA GLY A 380 30.67 -9.51 -8.22
C GLY A 380 31.74 -8.49 -8.63
N ALA A 381 32.47 -8.69 -9.74
CA ALA A 381 33.49 -7.73 -10.21
C ALA A 381 32.94 -6.40 -10.76
N GLY A 382 31.63 -6.20 -10.84
CA GLY A 382 31.04 -4.95 -11.31
C GLY A 382 30.57 -4.95 -12.77
N LYS A 383 30.54 -6.09 -13.47
CA LYS A 383 30.11 -6.18 -14.87
C LYS A 383 28.71 -5.62 -15.12
N SER A 384 27.69 -6.10 -14.40
CA SER A 384 26.32 -5.60 -14.50
C SER A 384 26.19 -4.18 -13.95
N THR A 385 27.12 -3.75 -13.07
CA THR A 385 27.21 -2.37 -12.61
C THR A 385 27.60 -1.42 -13.75
N VAL A 386 28.53 -1.82 -14.60
CA VAL A 386 28.88 -1.06 -15.82
C VAL A 386 27.65 -0.90 -16.72
N LEU A 387 26.88 -1.99 -16.95
CA LEU A 387 25.65 -1.90 -17.75
C LEU A 387 24.62 -0.95 -17.10
N ASN A 388 24.44 -1.04 -15.78
CA ASN A 388 23.51 -0.16 -15.05
C ASN A 388 23.89 1.33 -15.14
N LEU A 389 25.18 1.64 -15.10
CA LEU A 389 25.70 3.00 -15.29
C LEU A 389 25.51 3.49 -16.72
N VAL A 390 25.76 2.64 -17.73
CA VAL A 390 25.55 2.95 -19.16
C VAL A 390 24.05 3.15 -19.46
N MET A 391 23.16 2.38 -18.80
CA MET A 391 21.71 2.60 -18.89
C MET A 391 21.23 3.89 -18.20
N GLY A 392 22.10 4.55 -17.42
CA GLY A 392 21.76 5.74 -16.65
C GLY A 392 20.83 5.45 -15.46
N LEU A 393 20.73 4.21 -15.01
CA LEU A 393 19.93 3.82 -13.83
C LEU A 393 20.58 4.27 -12.52
N TYR A 394 21.87 4.50 -12.53
CA TYR A 394 22.66 5.03 -11.43
C TYR A 394 23.61 6.12 -11.94
N GLN A 395 23.92 7.06 -11.07
CA GLN A 395 24.96 8.07 -11.33
C GLN A 395 26.26 7.62 -10.64
N PRO A 396 27.44 7.80 -11.27
CA PRO A 396 28.72 7.49 -10.64
C PRO A 396 28.99 8.43 -9.47
N ASP A 397 29.65 7.92 -8.42
CA ASP A 397 30.13 8.73 -7.29
C ASP A 397 31.30 9.65 -7.69
N GLY A 398 32.08 9.23 -8.69
CA GLY A 398 33.16 10.00 -9.32
C GLY A 398 33.36 9.63 -10.77
N GLY A 399 33.95 10.53 -11.54
CA GLY A 399 34.12 10.35 -12.99
C GLY A 399 32.86 10.68 -13.81
N THR A 400 32.83 10.24 -15.07
CA THR A 400 31.71 10.51 -15.99
C THR A 400 31.35 9.28 -16.82
N VAL A 401 30.05 9.15 -17.14
CA VAL A 401 29.52 8.13 -18.05
C VAL A 401 28.70 8.81 -19.13
N SER A 402 29.07 8.58 -20.39
CA SER A 402 28.36 9.14 -21.54
C SER A 402 27.99 8.09 -22.57
N VAL A 403 26.88 8.29 -23.25
CA VAL A 403 26.36 7.49 -24.35
C VAL A 403 26.10 8.40 -25.53
N PHE A 404 26.78 8.14 -26.66
CA PHE A 404 26.79 9.01 -27.85
C PHE A 404 27.10 10.47 -27.55
N GLY A 405 28.03 10.73 -26.61
CA GLY A 405 28.45 12.06 -26.17
C GLY A 405 27.57 12.74 -25.15
N GLU A 406 26.40 12.20 -24.81
CA GLU A 406 25.51 12.74 -23.79
C GLU A 406 25.62 11.97 -22.46
N PRO A 407 25.44 12.60 -21.30
CA PRO A 407 25.42 11.88 -20.02
C PRO A 407 24.42 10.73 -20.04
N ALA A 408 24.81 9.55 -19.59
CA ALA A 408 24.00 8.33 -19.69
C ALA A 408 22.60 8.46 -19.07
N GLY A 409 22.45 9.22 -17.98
CA GLY A 409 21.17 9.48 -17.32
C GLY A 409 20.32 10.60 -17.94
N SER A 410 20.79 11.30 -18.99
CA SER A 410 20.10 12.47 -19.55
C SER A 410 18.95 12.14 -20.50
N PHE A 411 18.83 10.89 -20.91
CA PHE A 411 17.80 10.46 -21.87
C PHE A 411 16.43 10.34 -21.19
N ALA A 412 15.43 11.04 -21.71
CA ALA A 412 14.05 10.84 -21.32
C ALA A 412 13.58 9.42 -21.69
N ALA A 413 12.52 8.92 -21.02
CA ALA A 413 12.06 7.54 -21.21
C ALA A 413 11.76 7.17 -22.67
N ASP A 414 11.22 8.12 -23.46
CA ASP A 414 10.90 7.94 -24.87
C ASP A 414 12.12 7.96 -25.80
N GLU A 415 13.20 8.65 -25.40
CA GLU A 415 14.48 8.67 -26.11
C GLU A 415 15.33 7.45 -25.75
N ARG A 416 15.29 7.02 -24.48
CA ARG A 416 16.09 5.91 -23.95
C ARG A 416 15.87 4.63 -24.77
N ARG A 417 14.62 4.26 -25.06
CA ARG A 417 14.30 3.07 -25.87
C ARG A 417 14.75 3.13 -27.33
N LYS A 418 14.92 4.35 -27.88
CA LYS A 418 15.46 4.56 -29.24
C LYS A 418 16.99 4.61 -29.26
N THR A 419 17.63 4.83 -28.12
CA THR A 419 19.07 4.97 -28.00
C THR A 419 19.72 3.65 -27.59
N LEU A 420 19.10 2.89 -26.67
CA LEU A 420 19.65 1.65 -26.14
C LEU A 420 18.57 0.55 -26.02
N GLY A 421 18.94 -0.66 -26.38
CA GLY A 421 18.22 -1.88 -26.11
C GLY A 421 18.92 -2.66 -25.01
N TYR A 422 18.15 -3.27 -24.11
CA TYR A 422 18.69 -4.09 -23.02
C TYR A 422 18.04 -5.47 -23.00
N VAL A 423 18.87 -6.49 -22.95
CA VAL A 423 18.44 -7.88 -22.76
C VAL A 423 18.97 -8.33 -21.41
N GLU A 424 18.04 -8.58 -20.47
CA GLU A 424 18.37 -8.97 -19.10
C GLU A 424 18.67 -10.49 -18.96
N GLN A 425 19.35 -10.85 -17.89
CA GLN A 425 19.54 -12.24 -17.49
C GLN A 425 18.20 -12.87 -17.11
N GLY A 426 17.60 -13.63 -17.99
CA GLY A 426 16.27 -14.19 -17.82
C GLY A 426 15.14 -13.24 -18.20
N PHE A 427 14.08 -13.79 -18.75
CA PHE A 427 12.96 -13.00 -19.25
C PHE A 427 11.95 -12.70 -18.13
N ARG A 428 11.73 -11.41 -17.83
CA ARG A 428 10.67 -10.97 -16.93
C ARG A 428 9.45 -10.58 -17.73
N ARG A 429 8.33 -11.25 -17.42
CA ARG A 429 7.05 -11.02 -18.08
C ARG A 429 6.23 -9.93 -17.39
N ILE A 430 5.50 -9.18 -18.19
CA ILE A 430 4.38 -8.35 -17.73
C ILE A 430 3.06 -9.11 -17.90
N GLN A 431 1.99 -8.66 -17.27
CA GLN A 431 0.66 -9.20 -17.54
C GLN A 431 0.10 -8.53 -18.80
N GLY A 432 -0.17 -9.34 -19.84
CA GLY A 432 -0.66 -8.83 -21.10
C GLY A 432 -0.58 -9.88 -22.22
N THR A 433 -0.63 -9.41 -23.45
CA THR A 433 -0.48 -10.21 -24.68
C THR A 433 0.98 -10.28 -25.12
N VAL A 434 1.27 -11.08 -26.13
CA VAL A 434 2.59 -11.12 -26.78
C VAL A 434 2.96 -9.72 -27.34
N LEU A 435 1.99 -9.00 -27.86
CA LEU A 435 2.20 -7.61 -28.32
C LEU A 435 2.55 -6.68 -27.17
N ASP A 436 1.88 -6.80 -26.03
CA ASP A 436 2.18 -5.99 -24.84
C ASP A 436 3.61 -6.23 -24.33
N GLU A 437 4.10 -7.47 -24.38
CA GLU A 437 5.47 -7.81 -24.01
C GLU A 437 6.52 -7.14 -24.90
N LEU A 438 6.25 -6.98 -26.19
CA LEU A 438 7.16 -6.29 -27.12
C LEU A 438 7.08 -4.77 -26.99
N THR A 439 5.85 -4.25 -26.92
CA THR A 439 5.60 -2.81 -26.94
C THR A 439 5.75 -2.17 -25.59
N LEU A 440 5.54 -2.93 -24.49
CA LEU A 440 5.35 -2.41 -23.11
C LEU A 440 4.26 -1.33 -23.06
N GLY A 441 3.19 -1.50 -23.87
CA GLY A 441 2.09 -0.54 -23.97
C GLY A 441 2.44 0.76 -24.73
N ASP A 442 3.58 0.85 -25.38
CA ASP A 442 3.97 2.03 -26.15
C ASP A 442 3.23 2.11 -27.49
N PRO A 443 2.31 3.07 -27.68
CA PRO A 443 1.50 3.16 -28.89
C PRO A 443 2.30 3.56 -30.15
N ARG A 444 3.57 3.93 -30.02
CA ARG A 444 4.45 4.27 -31.13
C ARG A 444 5.00 3.03 -31.84
N VAL A 445 4.95 1.87 -31.18
CA VAL A 445 5.36 0.61 -31.81
C VAL A 445 4.17 0.06 -32.60
N THR A 446 4.34 -0.02 -33.91
CA THR A 446 3.33 -0.60 -34.80
C THR A 446 3.43 -2.14 -34.80
N GLU A 447 2.33 -2.82 -35.14
CA GLU A 447 2.36 -4.28 -35.34
C GLU A 447 3.39 -4.72 -36.38
N GLY A 448 3.62 -3.89 -37.40
CA GLY A 448 4.66 -4.15 -38.41
C GLY A 448 6.06 -4.15 -37.83
N GLN A 449 6.38 -3.24 -36.90
CA GLN A 449 7.67 -3.22 -36.20
C GLN A 449 7.80 -4.40 -35.24
N ALA A 450 6.72 -4.74 -34.51
CA ALA A 450 6.69 -5.91 -33.65
C ALA A 450 6.94 -7.21 -34.46
N LYS A 451 6.26 -7.37 -35.60
CA LYS A 451 6.47 -8.48 -36.52
C LYS A 451 7.92 -8.54 -37.02
N ALA A 452 8.47 -7.43 -37.52
CA ALA A 452 9.84 -7.37 -38.01
C ALA A 452 10.87 -7.75 -36.94
N ALA A 453 10.68 -7.32 -35.69
CA ALA A 453 11.53 -7.70 -34.59
C ALA A 453 11.45 -9.21 -34.28
N LEU A 454 10.25 -9.82 -34.34
CA LEU A 454 10.06 -11.25 -34.15
C LEU A 454 10.64 -12.09 -35.30
N GLU A 455 10.51 -11.61 -36.54
CA GLU A 455 11.13 -12.24 -37.70
C GLU A 455 12.67 -12.23 -37.60
N HIS A 456 13.22 -11.10 -37.14
CA HIS A 456 14.66 -10.92 -37.00
C HIS A 456 15.29 -11.89 -35.99
N VAL A 457 14.58 -12.24 -34.91
CA VAL A 457 15.03 -13.21 -33.90
C VAL A 457 14.55 -14.64 -34.18
N GLY A 458 13.83 -14.90 -35.28
CA GLY A 458 13.33 -16.21 -35.67
C GLY A 458 12.17 -16.74 -34.81
N LEU A 459 11.42 -15.87 -34.13
CA LEU A 459 10.29 -16.25 -33.26
C LEU A 459 8.92 -16.11 -33.95
N TRP A 460 8.84 -15.46 -35.12
CA TRP A 460 7.56 -15.12 -35.78
C TRP A 460 6.68 -16.33 -36.08
N GLU A 461 7.23 -17.41 -36.61
CA GLU A 461 6.46 -18.61 -36.90
C GLU A 461 5.84 -19.23 -35.62
N SER A 462 6.56 -19.19 -34.50
CA SER A 462 6.02 -19.65 -33.22
C SER A 462 4.86 -18.78 -32.75
N VAL A 463 4.89 -17.46 -32.99
CA VAL A 463 3.80 -16.54 -32.67
C VAL A 463 2.59 -16.77 -33.57
N LEU A 464 2.81 -17.03 -34.87
CA LEU A 464 1.73 -17.36 -35.81
C LEU A 464 1.00 -18.67 -35.45
N ALA A 465 1.70 -19.60 -34.82
CA ALA A 465 1.13 -20.87 -34.36
C ALA A 465 0.24 -20.72 -33.11
N LEU A 466 0.29 -19.59 -32.44
CA LEU A 466 -0.59 -19.31 -31.29
C LEU A 466 -2.04 -19.02 -31.74
N PRO A 467 -3.04 -19.32 -30.90
CA PRO A 467 -4.46 -19.20 -31.25
C PRO A 467 -4.87 -17.80 -31.74
N GLU A 468 -4.30 -16.74 -31.17
CA GLU A 468 -4.62 -15.34 -31.47
C GLU A 468 -3.38 -14.54 -31.92
N GLY A 469 -2.29 -15.24 -32.30
CA GLY A 469 -1.04 -14.60 -32.73
C GLY A 469 -0.51 -13.61 -31.68
N LEU A 470 -0.25 -12.36 -32.08
CA LEU A 470 0.21 -11.30 -31.21
C LEU A 470 -0.74 -10.94 -30.06
N ALA A 471 -2.06 -11.16 -30.22
CA ALA A 471 -3.06 -10.91 -29.21
C ALA A 471 -3.18 -12.03 -28.16
N THR A 472 -2.46 -13.16 -28.34
CA THR A 472 -2.46 -14.26 -27.38
C THR A 472 -1.93 -13.81 -26.03
N PRO A 473 -2.64 -14.12 -24.89
CA PRO A 473 -2.14 -13.85 -23.55
C PRO A 473 -0.78 -14.51 -23.28
N CYS A 474 0.21 -13.73 -22.87
CA CYS A 474 1.55 -14.20 -22.58
C CYS A 474 1.64 -14.78 -21.18
N THR A 475 1.44 -16.09 -21.02
CA THR A 475 1.51 -16.84 -19.76
C THR A 475 2.79 -17.67 -19.67
N GLN A 476 3.03 -18.33 -18.52
CA GLN A 476 4.20 -19.19 -18.33
C GLN A 476 4.27 -20.38 -19.32
N GLY A 477 3.13 -20.83 -19.82
CA GLY A 477 3.04 -21.95 -20.77
C GLY A 477 2.99 -21.53 -22.24
N THR A 478 3.00 -20.23 -22.56
CA THR A 478 2.87 -19.74 -23.94
C THR A 478 4.11 -20.06 -24.78
N PHE A 479 5.30 -19.95 -24.20
CA PHE A 479 6.58 -20.18 -24.85
C PHE A 479 7.51 -21.04 -23.99
N SER A 480 8.50 -21.70 -24.61
CA SER A 480 9.62 -22.30 -23.90
C SER A 480 10.55 -21.21 -23.34
N GLU A 481 11.46 -21.57 -22.43
CA GLU A 481 12.41 -20.61 -21.83
C GLU A 481 13.28 -19.94 -22.90
N GLY A 482 13.76 -20.69 -23.88
CA GLY A 482 14.51 -20.15 -25.01
C GLY A 482 13.68 -19.22 -25.89
N GLN A 483 12.42 -19.56 -26.15
CA GLN A 483 11.50 -18.66 -26.88
C GLN A 483 11.21 -17.38 -26.11
N PHE A 484 11.12 -17.43 -24.77
CA PHE A 484 11.04 -16.22 -23.96
C PHE A 484 12.31 -15.37 -24.04
N GLN A 485 13.49 -15.98 -24.13
CA GLN A 485 14.74 -15.24 -24.38
C GLN A 485 14.70 -14.54 -25.75
N LEU A 486 14.26 -15.24 -26.81
CA LEU A 486 14.09 -14.64 -28.13
C LEU A 486 13.09 -13.47 -28.10
N LEU A 487 11.99 -13.61 -27.36
CA LEU A 487 11.02 -12.51 -27.14
C LEU A 487 11.68 -11.31 -26.42
N GLY A 488 12.57 -11.57 -25.45
CA GLY A 488 13.35 -10.53 -24.78
C GLY A 488 14.29 -9.79 -25.73
N ILE A 489 14.95 -10.50 -26.62
CA ILE A 489 15.80 -9.90 -27.67
C ILE A 489 14.94 -9.06 -28.62
N ALA A 490 13.80 -9.60 -29.10
CA ALA A 490 12.87 -8.85 -29.96
C ALA A 490 12.39 -7.56 -29.30
N ARG A 491 12.03 -7.60 -28.00
CA ARG A 491 11.67 -6.42 -27.19
C ARG A 491 12.78 -5.38 -27.12
N ALA A 492 14.02 -5.81 -27.03
CA ALA A 492 15.16 -4.91 -26.96
C ALA A 492 15.43 -4.18 -28.30
N ILE A 493 15.15 -4.82 -29.43
CA ILE A 493 15.44 -4.28 -30.77
C ILE A 493 14.23 -3.65 -31.47
N VAL A 494 13.03 -3.70 -30.91
CA VAL A 494 11.79 -3.25 -31.58
C VAL A 494 11.80 -1.75 -31.98
N PHE A 495 12.60 -0.93 -31.29
CA PHE A 495 12.84 0.48 -31.63
C PHE A 495 14.08 0.73 -32.49
N ASP A 496 14.77 -0.34 -32.92
CA ASP A 496 16.02 -0.28 -33.69
C ASP A 496 17.12 0.59 -33.03
N PRO A 497 17.45 0.33 -31.74
CA PRO A 497 18.43 1.14 -31.03
C PRO A 497 19.86 0.93 -31.57
N PRO A 498 20.71 1.99 -31.64
CA PRO A 498 22.10 1.88 -32.08
C PRO A 498 23.03 1.23 -31.04
N LEU A 499 22.64 1.14 -29.77
CA LEU A 499 23.39 0.50 -28.68
C LEU A 499 22.59 -0.68 -28.11
N LEU A 500 23.23 -1.85 -28.03
CA LEU A 500 22.65 -3.05 -27.44
C LEU A 500 23.47 -3.50 -26.23
N LEU A 501 22.80 -3.66 -25.09
CA LEU A 501 23.37 -4.14 -23.83
C LEU A 501 22.83 -5.53 -23.52
N LEU A 502 23.72 -6.50 -23.27
CA LEU A 502 23.40 -7.93 -23.09
C LEU A 502 23.95 -8.42 -21.76
N ASP A 503 23.08 -8.87 -20.84
CA ASP A 503 23.47 -9.37 -19.53
C ASP A 503 23.23 -10.88 -19.42
N GLU A 504 24.28 -11.69 -19.55
CA GLU A 504 24.31 -13.17 -19.39
C GLU A 504 23.13 -13.94 -20.03
N VAL A 505 22.75 -13.59 -21.25
CA VAL A 505 21.51 -14.03 -21.93
C VAL A 505 21.40 -15.56 -22.12
N THR A 506 22.52 -16.30 -22.16
CA THR A 506 22.54 -17.75 -22.48
C THR A 506 22.70 -18.67 -21.26
N SER A 507 22.60 -18.14 -20.05
CA SER A 507 22.70 -18.94 -18.83
C SER A 507 21.49 -19.88 -18.67
N HIS A 508 21.74 -21.16 -18.36
CA HIS A 508 20.73 -22.20 -18.07
C HIS A 508 19.95 -22.77 -19.27
N LEU A 509 20.36 -22.50 -20.51
CA LEU A 509 19.76 -23.09 -21.71
C LEU A 509 20.44 -24.44 -22.09
N ASP A 510 19.69 -25.33 -22.72
CA ASP A 510 20.24 -26.49 -23.36
C ASP A 510 21.05 -26.13 -24.64
N PRO A 511 22.01 -26.95 -25.09
CA PRO A 511 22.93 -26.56 -26.18
C PRO A 511 22.24 -26.21 -27.51
N ALA A 512 21.10 -26.81 -27.84
CA ALA A 512 20.38 -26.53 -29.08
C ALA A 512 19.68 -25.17 -29.01
N THR A 513 19.01 -24.92 -27.92
CA THR A 513 18.35 -23.62 -27.62
C THR A 513 19.38 -22.49 -27.45
N GLU A 514 20.53 -22.78 -26.80
CA GLU A 514 21.64 -21.81 -26.68
C GLU A 514 22.15 -21.38 -28.07
N ALA A 515 22.36 -22.32 -29.00
CA ALA A 515 22.80 -21.99 -30.37
C ALA A 515 21.78 -21.10 -31.11
N GLN A 516 20.49 -21.35 -30.94
CA GLN A 516 19.43 -20.51 -31.54
C GLN A 516 19.41 -19.11 -30.96
N VAL A 517 19.49 -18.95 -29.63
CA VAL A 517 19.55 -17.67 -28.97
C VAL A 517 20.80 -16.89 -29.35
N LEU A 518 21.97 -17.55 -29.42
CA LEU A 518 23.22 -16.91 -29.87
C LEU A 518 23.10 -16.40 -31.32
N SER A 519 22.52 -17.19 -32.22
CA SER A 519 22.28 -16.77 -33.60
C SER A 519 21.37 -15.54 -33.68
N ALA A 520 20.30 -15.49 -32.83
CA ALA A 520 19.41 -14.34 -32.75
C ALA A 520 20.11 -13.09 -32.17
N LEU A 521 21.01 -13.27 -31.21
CA LEU A 521 21.81 -12.19 -30.64
C LEU A 521 22.81 -11.63 -31.68
N ASP A 522 23.46 -12.51 -32.47
CA ASP A 522 24.36 -12.06 -33.53
C ASP A 522 23.63 -11.27 -34.61
N ALA A 523 22.46 -11.74 -35.03
CA ALA A 523 21.59 -10.99 -35.93
C ALA A 523 21.19 -9.65 -35.33
N ALA A 524 20.73 -9.63 -34.06
CA ALA A 524 20.37 -8.42 -33.37
C ALA A 524 21.53 -7.40 -33.18
N ALA A 525 22.75 -7.91 -33.08
CA ALA A 525 23.97 -7.08 -32.94
C ALA A 525 24.53 -6.54 -34.26
N GLU A 526 24.02 -7.02 -35.42
CA GLU A 526 24.51 -6.58 -36.73
C GLU A 526 24.25 -5.06 -36.94
N GLY A 527 25.33 -4.34 -37.28
CA GLY A 527 25.26 -2.89 -37.49
C GLY A 527 25.12 -2.05 -36.21
N ARG A 528 25.12 -2.65 -35.01
CA ARG A 528 24.95 -1.94 -33.72
C ARG A 528 26.21 -2.00 -32.87
N THR A 529 26.37 -1.02 -32.02
CA THR A 529 27.34 -1.07 -30.91
C THR A 529 26.81 -2.06 -29.86
N THR A 530 27.65 -2.98 -29.38
CA THR A 530 27.19 -4.00 -28.42
C THR A 530 28.13 -4.08 -27.23
N ILE A 531 27.58 -4.07 -26.02
CA ILE A 531 28.30 -4.38 -24.78
C ILE A 531 27.63 -5.60 -24.16
N SER A 532 28.36 -6.72 -24.07
CA SER A 532 27.87 -7.97 -23.51
C SER A 532 28.61 -8.33 -22.23
N VAL A 533 27.90 -8.94 -21.28
CA VAL A 533 28.48 -9.59 -20.10
C VAL A 533 28.46 -11.09 -20.33
N SER A 534 29.59 -11.75 -20.20
CA SER A 534 29.69 -13.21 -20.32
C SER A 534 30.67 -13.81 -19.32
N HIS A 535 30.36 -14.98 -18.83
CA HIS A 535 31.26 -15.82 -18.02
C HIS A 535 31.93 -16.93 -18.85
N ARG A 536 31.54 -17.12 -20.11
CA ARG A 536 32.03 -18.21 -20.98
C ARG A 536 32.91 -17.65 -22.10
N LEU A 537 34.16 -18.13 -22.19
CA LEU A 537 35.09 -17.81 -23.28
C LEU A 537 34.53 -18.16 -24.65
N ALA A 538 33.66 -19.18 -24.75
CA ALA A 538 33.04 -19.60 -26.02
C ALA A 538 32.08 -18.55 -26.59
N ALA A 539 31.39 -17.77 -25.74
CA ALA A 539 30.54 -16.65 -26.16
C ALA A 539 31.35 -15.44 -26.67
N ALA A 540 32.63 -15.33 -26.29
CA ALA A 540 33.56 -14.32 -26.79
C ALA A 540 34.05 -14.59 -28.23
N GLY A 541 33.77 -15.78 -28.79
CA GLY A 541 34.19 -16.20 -30.14
C GLY A 541 33.49 -15.50 -31.30
N HIS A 542 32.47 -14.67 -31.06
CA HIS A 542 31.70 -13.95 -32.09
C HIS A 542 32.29 -12.60 -32.52
N GLY A 543 33.59 -12.38 -32.31
CA GLY A 543 34.33 -11.23 -32.84
C GLY A 543 34.07 -9.94 -32.07
N GLY A 544 34.97 -9.57 -31.15
CA GLY A 544 34.86 -8.33 -30.38
C GLY A 544 36.05 -8.18 -29.42
N ARG A 545 36.21 -6.98 -28.84
CA ARG A 545 37.22 -6.71 -27.82
C ARG A 545 36.74 -7.23 -26.46
N ILE A 546 37.61 -7.98 -25.79
CA ILE A 546 37.37 -8.45 -24.42
C ILE A 546 37.98 -7.44 -23.45
N VAL A 547 37.20 -7.05 -22.43
CA VAL A 547 37.61 -6.18 -21.34
C VAL A 547 37.43 -6.92 -20.01
N HIS A 548 38.50 -7.07 -19.26
CA HIS A 548 38.48 -7.69 -17.95
C HIS A 548 38.18 -6.68 -16.86
N ILE A 549 37.26 -7.01 -15.92
CA ILE A 549 36.91 -6.17 -14.79
C ILE A 549 37.37 -6.88 -13.52
N GLY A 550 38.11 -6.16 -12.65
CA GLY A 550 38.54 -6.66 -11.32
C GLY A 550 39.74 -7.61 -11.35
N GLU A 551 40.46 -7.67 -12.46
CA GLU A 551 41.83 -8.20 -12.51
C GLU A 551 42.78 -7.02 -12.60
N ASP A 552 43.78 -6.95 -11.69
CA ASP A 552 44.88 -6.00 -11.85
C ASP A 552 45.47 -6.22 -13.25
N ALA A 553 45.57 -5.17 -14.01
CA ALA A 553 46.20 -5.20 -15.32
C ALA A 553 47.71 -5.47 -15.11
N ASP A 554 48.14 -6.72 -15.22
CA ASP A 554 49.52 -7.11 -15.45
C ASP A 554 49.92 -6.89 -16.92
#